data_9b7aa40a5325b5f856b6e9381d0ff347
#
_entry.id   9b7aa40a5325b5f856b6e9381d0ff347
#
_cell.length_a   1.000
_cell.length_b   1.000
_cell.length_c   1.000
_cell.angle_alpha   90.00
_cell.angle_beta   90.00
_cell.angle_gamma   90.00
#
_symmetry.space_group_name_H-M   'P 1'
#
loop_
_entity.id
_entity.type
_entity.pdbx_description
1 polymer ?
#
loop_
_entity_poly.entity_id
_entity_poly.type
_entity_poly.pdbx_seq_one_letter_code
_entity_poly.pdbx_strand_id
1 'polypeptide(L)'
;DDDGKSYILYNSIPPDDKPLYDGHRTLRMCRFDAVSLKVVSEEKIIINGGVDISKKPIWIEAPHIFKVKGEYFLIAAEGGTAGWHSEVVFKSKDVEGPYVPYEKNPILTQRTLDPKREFPITSAGHADFVQMDNGAWWAVFLACRPYRPSDQGYYNTGRETFLAPVTWRDGWPIINPDHEKIQYRYPLPIKLPVAGNVTPHGGNFTVRDEFTSGKLDFHWELLRTPREKWYSLSERNGFLAMKVRPETCSEPVNPSFVGRRQQHLVGSASVRLEFMTAAENEKAGLLVFQNERHFYYICKSMANGVPVVQLYKSTTNKEPGSQMELLD
;
A
#
# COMPACT_ATOMS: atom_id res chain seq x y z
N ASP A 1 26.79 5.92 -5.69
CA ASP A 1 27.64 5.16 -6.58
C ASP A 1 29.01 4.91 -5.96
N ASP A 2 29.81 4.00 -6.56
CA ASP A 2 31.13 3.59 -6.01
C ASP A 2 32.13 4.75 -5.97
N ASP A 3 31.91 5.79 -6.74
CA ASP A 3 32.75 7.01 -6.74
C ASP A 3 32.36 8.03 -5.64
N GLY A 4 31.45 7.64 -4.75
CA GLY A 4 30.94 8.46 -3.65
C GLY A 4 29.89 9.51 -4.05
N LYS A 5 29.49 9.58 -5.31
CA LYS A 5 28.42 10.47 -5.75
C LYS A 5 27.05 9.92 -5.41
N SER A 6 26.16 10.80 -4.99
CA SER A 6 24.75 10.48 -4.75
C SER A 6 23.88 11.06 -5.86
N TYR A 7 22.79 10.36 -6.17
CA TYR A 7 21.85 10.74 -7.23
C TYR A 7 20.42 10.68 -6.68
N ILE A 8 19.60 11.62 -7.12
CA ILE A 8 18.14 11.61 -6.91
C ILE A 8 17.49 11.23 -8.23
N LEU A 9 16.64 10.23 -8.20
CA LEU A 9 15.82 9.79 -9.31
C LEU A 9 14.35 10.06 -9.01
N TYR A 10 13.61 10.50 -10.03
CA TYR A 10 12.17 10.78 -9.87
C TYR A 10 11.47 10.76 -11.23
N ASN A 11 10.16 10.57 -11.20
CA ASN A 11 9.34 10.77 -12.38
C ASN A 11 8.90 12.23 -12.48
N SER A 12 8.70 12.70 -13.70
CA SER A 12 8.26 14.07 -13.97
C SER A 12 7.41 14.14 -15.23
N ILE A 13 6.83 15.31 -15.43
CA ILE A 13 6.15 15.69 -16.68
C ILE A 13 7.14 15.71 -17.85
N PRO A 14 6.65 15.59 -19.09
CA PRO A 14 7.48 15.69 -20.28
C PRO A 14 8.22 17.03 -20.41
N PRO A 15 9.26 17.13 -21.26
CA PRO A 15 9.92 18.39 -21.54
C PRO A 15 8.94 19.48 -21.97
N ASP A 16 9.18 20.72 -21.52
CA ASP A 16 8.38 21.90 -21.82
C ASP A 16 6.89 21.79 -21.49
N ASP A 17 6.52 20.89 -20.55
CA ASP A 17 5.14 20.58 -20.19
C ASP A 17 4.26 20.15 -21.38
N LYS A 18 4.88 19.55 -22.41
CA LYS A 18 4.22 19.15 -23.65
C LYS A 18 4.12 17.63 -23.77
N PRO A 19 3.07 17.01 -23.19
CA PRO A 19 2.88 15.58 -23.34
C PRO A 19 2.55 15.22 -24.80
N LEU A 20 3.17 14.16 -25.31
CA LEU A 20 2.86 13.62 -26.64
C LEU A 20 1.58 12.79 -26.64
N TYR A 21 1.15 12.33 -25.47
CA TYR A 21 -0.07 11.53 -25.24
C TYR A 21 -0.47 11.61 -23.77
N ASP A 22 -1.70 11.25 -23.46
CA ASP A 22 -2.18 11.20 -22.06
C ASP A 22 -1.41 10.14 -21.26
N GLY A 23 -0.94 10.54 -20.08
CA GLY A 23 -0.10 9.69 -19.23
C GLY A 23 1.39 9.64 -19.61
N HIS A 24 1.85 10.47 -20.56
CA HIS A 24 3.27 10.62 -20.88
C HIS A 24 4.04 11.15 -19.65
N ARG A 25 5.08 10.43 -19.23
CA ARG A 25 5.99 10.79 -18.13
C ARG A 25 7.43 10.54 -18.54
N THR A 26 8.34 11.15 -17.79
CA THR A 26 9.79 10.96 -17.92
C THR A 26 10.38 10.51 -16.60
N LEU A 27 11.49 9.76 -16.65
CA LEU A 27 12.35 9.56 -15.50
C LEU A 27 13.53 10.50 -15.61
N ARG A 28 13.79 11.22 -14.54
CA ARG A 28 14.86 12.21 -14.44
C ARG A 28 15.82 11.86 -13.31
N MET A 29 17.03 12.37 -13.45
CA MET A 29 18.11 12.24 -12.49
C MET A 29 18.80 13.57 -12.29
N CYS A 30 19.24 13.84 -11.06
CA CYS A 30 20.19 14.90 -10.74
C CYS A 30 21.21 14.41 -9.71
N ARG A 31 22.39 15.03 -9.68
CA ARG A 31 23.38 14.77 -8.63
C ARG A 31 23.01 15.51 -7.35
N PHE A 32 23.21 14.84 -6.24
CA PHE A 32 22.90 15.33 -4.90
C PHE A 32 24.14 15.27 -4.02
N ASP A 33 24.47 16.33 -3.35
CA ASP A 33 25.51 16.35 -2.33
C ASP A 33 24.91 16.01 -0.96
N ALA A 34 25.22 14.83 -0.45
CA ALA A 34 24.71 14.31 0.83
C ALA A 34 25.27 15.07 2.04
N VAL A 35 26.34 15.85 1.90
CA VAL A 35 26.93 16.64 2.98
C VAL A 35 26.22 18.00 3.10
N SER A 36 26.13 18.73 2.01
CA SER A 36 25.44 20.02 1.96
C SER A 36 23.92 19.93 1.84
N LEU A 37 23.39 18.72 1.58
CA LEU A 37 21.97 18.43 1.34
C LEU A 37 21.40 19.24 0.16
N LYS A 38 22.16 19.39 -0.91
CA LYS A 38 21.79 20.19 -2.09
C LYS A 38 21.87 19.40 -3.38
N VAL A 39 21.01 19.73 -4.32
CA VAL A 39 21.17 19.35 -5.73
C VAL A 39 22.36 20.13 -6.29
N VAL A 40 23.30 19.45 -6.96
CA VAL A 40 24.56 20.00 -7.43
C VAL A 40 24.79 19.81 -8.94
N SER A 41 23.76 19.42 -9.67
CA SER A 41 23.74 19.39 -11.13
C SER A 41 22.40 19.83 -11.69
N GLU A 42 22.35 20.12 -12.98
CA GLU A 42 21.09 20.17 -13.71
C GLU A 42 20.45 18.79 -13.77
N GLU A 43 19.13 18.76 -13.96
CA GLU A 43 18.40 17.51 -14.17
C GLU A 43 18.62 16.95 -15.57
N LYS A 44 18.69 15.64 -15.68
CA LYS A 44 18.83 14.91 -16.94
C LYS A 44 17.67 13.92 -17.09
N ILE A 45 17.04 13.93 -18.26
CA ILE A 45 16.07 12.90 -18.62
C ILE A 45 16.84 11.63 -18.98
N ILE A 46 16.61 10.55 -18.23
CA ILE A 46 17.24 9.24 -18.46
C ILE A 46 16.32 8.28 -19.19
N ILE A 47 15.00 8.40 -19.02
CA ILE A 47 13.97 7.68 -19.78
C ILE A 47 12.89 8.68 -20.19
N ASN A 48 12.49 8.64 -21.44
CA ASN A 48 11.38 9.44 -21.96
C ASN A 48 10.26 8.52 -22.46
N GLY A 49 9.13 8.50 -21.78
CA GLY A 49 7.91 7.80 -22.18
C GLY A 49 7.89 6.29 -21.96
N GLY A 50 8.86 5.71 -21.21
CA GLY A 50 8.85 4.29 -20.87
C GLY A 50 9.67 3.41 -21.83
N VAL A 51 9.31 2.13 -21.93
CA VAL A 51 10.07 1.12 -22.70
C VAL A 51 10.12 1.46 -24.19
N ASP A 52 9.02 1.89 -24.74
CA ASP A 52 8.89 2.24 -26.17
C ASP A 52 7.88 3.38 -26.33
N ILE A 53 8.38 4.61 -26.48
CA ILE A 53 7.53 5.81 -26.56
C ILE A 53 6.56 5.76 -27.75
N SER A 54 6.86 5.00 -28.81
CA SER A 54 5.98 4.86 -29.98
C SER A 54 4.68 4.11 -29.64
N LYS A 55 4.71 3.27 -28.62
CA LYS A 55 3.56 2.53 -28.09
C LYS A 55 2.76 3.32 -27.06
N LYS A 56 3.19 4.57 -26.76
CA LYS A 56 2.54 5.46 -25.83
C LYS A 56 2.31 4.84 -24.43
N PRO A 57 3.36 4.30 -23.79
CA PRO A 57 3.21 3.68 -22.48
C PRO A 57 2.77 4.70 -21.44
N ILE A 58 1.82 4.30 -20.60
CA ILE A 58 1.22 5.17 -19.61
C ILE A 58 2.07 5.16 -18.35
N TRP A 59 2.42 6.35 -17.86
CA TRP A 59 2.83 6.61 -16.49
C TRP A 59 4.04 5.80 -16.00
N ILE A 60 5.21 6.00 -16.63
CA ILE A 60 6.45 5.45 -16.06
C ILE A 60 6.81 6.20 -14.77
N GLU A 61 7.08 5.45 -13.68
CA GLU A 61 7.34 6.01 -12.34
C GLU A 61 8.18 5.08 -11.47
N ALA A 62 8.49 5.51 -10.22
CA ALA A 62 9.23 4.75 -9.21
C ALA A 62 10.55 4.16 -9.71
N PRO A 63 11.49 4.99 -10.20
CA PRO A 63 12.76 4.48 -10.68
C PRO A 63 13.69 4.07 -9.52
N HIS A 64 14.26 2.87 -9.62
CA HIS A 64 15.35 2.41 -8.76
C HIS A 64 16.53 1.95 -9.62
N ILE A 65 17.76 2.26 -9.22
CA ILE A 65 18.98 1.83 -9.91
C ILE A 65 19.81 0.92 -9.00
N PHE A 66 20.25 -0.19 -9.56
CA PHE A 66 21.13 -1.16 -8.91
C PHE A 66 22.38 -1.34 -9.77
N LYS A 67 23.55 -1.39 -9.14
CA LYS A 67 24.81 -1.74 -9.81
C LYS A 67 25.13 -3.20 -9.56
N VAL A 68 25.19 -3.98 -10.63
CA VAL A 68 25.47 -5.42 -10.56
C VAL A 68 26.55 -5.76 -11.58
N LYS A 69 27.69 -6.32 -11.13
CA LYS A 69 28.82 -6.70 -11.98
C LYS A 69 29.31 -5.58 -12.91
N GLY A 70 29.29 -4.34 -12.43
CA GLY A 70 29.75 -3.17 -13.17
C GLY A 70 28.74 -2.56 -14.16
N GLU A 71 27.54 -3.11 -14.27
CA GLU A 71 26.44 -2.56 -15.08
C GLU A 71 25.34 -1.99 -14.18
N TYR A 72 24.66 -0.96 -14.64
CA TYR A 72 23.54 -0.31 -13.96
C TYR A 72 22.22 -0.82 -14.52
N PHE A 73 21.34 -1.26 -13.63
CA PHE A 73 19.99 -1.72 -13.93
C PHE A 73 18.99 -0.73 -13.32
N LEU A 74 18.20 -0.11 -14.17
CA LEU A 74 17.11 0.76 -13.77
C LEU A 74 15.81 -0.03 -13.90
N ILE A 75 15.08 -0.20 -12.81
CA ILE A 75 13.71 -0.72 -12.81
C ILE A 75 12.73 0.42 -12.61
N ALA A 76 11.53 0.28 -13.15
CA ALA A 76 10.46 1.25 -12.98
C ALA A 76 9.08 0.64 -13.23
N ALA A 77 8.06 1.21 -12.61
CA ALA A 77 6.68 0.85 -12.88
C ALA A 77 6.21 1.48 -14.20
N GLU A 78 5.39 0.75 -14.97
CA GLU A 78 4.78 1.22 -16.20
C GLU A 78 3.35 0.69 -16.34
N GLY A 79 2.46 1.44 -16.99
CA GLY A 79 1.08 1.01 -17.27
C GLY A 79 0.04 1.60 -16.31
N GLY A 80 0.45 2.50 -15.43
CA GLY A 80 -0.39 3.04 -14.36
C GLY A 80 -0.73 1.99 -13.30
N THR A 81 -1.38 2.39 -12.23
CA THR A 81 -1.54 1.58 -11.01
C THR A 81 -2.72 0.57 -11.05
N ALA A 82 -3.45 0.49 -12.15
CA ALA A 82 -4.62 -0.40 -12.31
C ALA A 82 -4.25 -1.72 -13.03
N GLY A 83 -5.16 -2.30 -13.78
CA GLY A 83 -5.01 -3.60 -14.42
C GLY A 83 -3.82 -3.71 -15.40
N TRP A 84 -3.35 -2.60 -15.96
CA TRP A 84 -2.19 -2.55 -16.87
C TRP A 84 -0.84 -2.43 -16.17
N HIS A 85 -0.82 -2.33 -14.85
CA HIS A 85 0.38 -2.17 -14.05
C HIS A 85 1.43 -3.25 -14.31
N SER A 86 2.68 -2.87 -14.37
CA SER A 86 3.81 -3.75 -14.63
C SER A 86 5.11 -3.16 -14.09
N GLU A 87 6.14 -3.98 -14.00
CA GLU A 87 7.51 -3.56 -13.73
C GLU A 87 8.36 -3.79 -14.98
N VAL A 88 9.17 -2.80 -15.35
CA VAL A 88 10.06 -2.84 -16.49
C VAL A 88 11.51 -2.61 -16.06
N VAL A 89 12.46 -3.04 -16.89
CA VAL A 89 13.89 -2.90 -16.61
C VAL A 89 14.65 -2.39 -17.83
N PHE A 90 15.66 -1.59 -17.52
CA PHE A 90 16.61 -1.04 -18.48
C PHE A 90 18.04 -1.28 -17.97
N LYS A 91 19.03 -1.25 -18.87
CA LYS A 91 20.44 -1.46 -18.53
C LYS A 91 21.32 -0.39 -19.16
N SER A 92 22.38 0.00 -18.44
CA SER A 92 23.43 0.92 -18.92
C SER A 92 24.81 0.54 -18.36
N LYS A 93 25.85 1.00 -19.02
CA LYS A 93 27.24 0.95 -18.52
C LYS A 93 27.58 2.17 -17.65
N ASP A 94 26.80 3.23 -17.76
CA ASP A 94 26.95 4.48 -17.01
C ASP A 94 25.71 4.76 -16.18
N VAL A 95 25.88 5.28 -14.97
CA VAL A 95 24.76 5.60 -14.06
C VAL A 95 23.82 6.66 -14.67
N GLU A 96 24.35 7.57 -15.47
CA GLU A 96 23.58 8.60 -16.15
C GLU A 96 23.03 8.16 -17.52
N GLY A 97 23.20 6.86 -17.89
CA GLY A 97 22.73 6.29 -19.17
C GLY A 97 23.73 6.48 -20.34
N PRO A 98 23.35 6.15 -21.59
CA PRO A 98 21.99 5.80 -22.01
C PRO A 98 21.54 4.43 -21.52
N TYR A 99 20.28 4.34 -21.15
CA TYR A 99 19.62 3.12 -20.69
C TYR A 99 18.90 2.41 -21.83
N VAL A 100 19.19 1.12 -22.02
CA VAL A 100 18.58 0.28 -23.07
C VAL A 100 17.54 -0.64 -22.41
N PRO A 101 16.28 -0.67 -22.89
CA PRO A 101 15.25 -1.51 -22.32
C PRO A 101 15.51 -2.99 -22.60
N TYR A 102 15.08 -3.85 -21.68
CA TYR A 102 15.03 -5.28 -21.88
C TYR A 102 14.01 -5.61 -22.99
N GLU A 103 14.40 -6.43 -23.96
CA GLU A 103 13.51 -6.77 -25.10
C GLU A 103 12.26 -7.56 -24.71
N LYS A 104 12.32 -8.27 -23.56
CA LYS A 104 11.21 -9.07 -23.05
C LYS A 104 10.49 -8.36 -21.88
N ASN A 105 10.57 -7.04 -21.78
CA ASN A 105 9.77 -6.28 -20.81
C ASN A 105 8.26 -6.54 -21.01
N PRO A 106 7.45 -6.56 -19.96
CA PRO A 106 7.81 -6.29 -18.56
C PRO A 106 8.40 -7.50 -17.84
N ILE A 107 9.20 -7.25 -16.78
CA ILE A 107 9.77 -8.31 -15.92
C ILE A 107 8.81 -8.78 -14.82
N LEU A 108 7.73 -8.06 -14.60
CA LEU A 108 6.60 -8.43 -13.74
C LEU A 108 5.32 -7.83 -14.31
N THR A 109 4.30 -8.68 -14.48
CA THR A 109 2.91 -8.25 -14.70
C THR A 109 1.96 -9.41 -14.43
N GLN A 110 0.68 -9.13 -14.23
CA GLN A 110 -0.38 -10.14 -14.13
C GLN A 110 -1.52 -9.85 -15.12
N ARG A 111 -1.34 -8.85 -16.00
CA ARG A 111 -2.37 -8.37 -16.94
C ARG A 111 -2.71 -9.33 -18.07
N THR A 112 -1.80 -10.26 -18.38
CA THR A 112 -1.96 -11.26 -19.44
C THR A 112 -2.67 -12.54 -19.01
N LEU A 113 -2.89 -12.69 -17.69
CA LEU A 113 -3.51 -13.88 -17.12
C LEU A 113 -5.04 -13.79 -17.15
N ASP A 114 -5.71 -14.96 -17.17
CA ASP A 114 -7.17 -15.03 -17.07
C ASP A 114 -7.68 -14.27 -15.83
N PRO A 115 -8.47 -13.21 -15.99
CA PRO A 115 -9.00 -12.45 -14.88
C PRO A 115 -9.96 -13.25 -13.98
N LYS A 116 -10.53 -14.34 -14.50
CA LYS A 116 -11.44 -15.23 -13.75
C LYS A 116 -10.73 -16.38 -13.03
N ARG A 117 -9.39 -16.43 -13.05
CA ARG A 117 -8.64 -17.46 -12.34
C ARG A 117 -8.93 -17.43 -10.84
N GLU A 118 -8.80 -18.55 -10.19
CA GLU A 118 -9.02 -18.67 -8.75
C GLU A 118 -7.99 -17.83 -7.96
N PHE A 119 -8.44 -17.11 -6.95
CA PHE A 119 -7.63 -16.24 -6.06
C PHE A 119 -6.64 -15.35 -6.83
N PRO A 120 -7.10 -14.51 -7.77
CA PRO A 120 -6.21 -13.74 -8.60
C PRO A 120 -5.47 -12.66 -7.78
N ILE A 121 -4.18 -12.50 -8.07
CA ILE A 121 -3.40 -11.32 -7.74
C ILE A 121 -3.32 -10.50 -9.02
N THR A 122 -3.62 -9.20 -8.95
CA THR A 122 -3.71 -8.29 -10.09
C THR A 122 -2.94 -7.00 -9.85
N SER A 123 -2.79 -6.18 -10.89
CA SER A 123 -2.20 -4.83 -10.76
C SER A 123 -0.79 -4.83 -10.14
N ALA A 124 0.03 -5.84 -10.47
CA ALA A 124 1.37 -6.00 -9.91
C ALA A 124 2.41 -5.13 -10.61
N GLY A 125 3.21 -4.41 -9.84
CA GLY A 125 4.30 -3.55 -10.28
C GLY A 125 4.82 -2.67 -9.14
N HIS A 126 5.56 -1.59 -9.48
CA HIS A 126 6.15 -0.64 -8.54
C HIS A 126 7.08 -1.36 -7.56
N ALA A 127 8.03 -2.13 -8.12
CA ALA A 127 8.93 -2.98 -7.37
C ALA A 127 10.18 -2.24 -6.91
N ASP A 128 10.70 -2.68 -5.78
CA ASP A 128 12.06 -2.41 -5.33
C ASP A 128 12.78 -3.74 -5.06
N PHE A 129 14.10 -3.78 -5.24
CA PHE A 129 14.90 -4.99 -5.08
C PHE A 129 15.74 -4.94 -3.83
N VAL A 130 15.90 -6.10 -3.21
CA VAL A 130 16.82 -6.30 -2.10
C VAL A 130 17.71 -7.50 -2.36
N GLN A 131 19.02 -7.34 -2.14
CA GLN A 131 19.96 -8.45 -2.11
C GLN A 131 20.14 -8.89 -0.66
N MET A 132 19.94 -10.17 -0.42
CA MET A 132 20.18 -10.83 0.87
C MET A 132 21.67 -11.11 1.07
N ASP A 133 22.12 -11.28 2.32
CA ASP A 133 23.52 -11.62 2.66
C ASP A 133 24.01 -12.89 1.99
N ASN A 134 23.13 -13.83 1.69
CA ASN A 134 23.45 -15.07 0.97
C ASN A 134 23.52 -14.89 -0.57
N GLY A 135 23.41 -13.66 -1.06
CA GLY A 135 23.43 -13.32 -2.49
C GLY A 135 22.11 -13.49 -3.23
N ALA A 136 21.07 -14.02 -2.61
CA ALA A 136 19.74 -14.13 -3.23
C ALA A 136 19.09 -12.75 -3.39
N TRP A 137 18.35 -12.56 -4.48
CA TRP A 137 17.61 -11.32 -4.76
C TRP A 137 16.11 -11.53 -4.61
N TRP A 138 15.47 -10.53 -4.04
CA TRP A 138 14.03 -10.49 -3.85
C TRP A 138 13.47 -9.14 -4.30
N ALA A 139 12.24 -9.17 -4.78
CA ALA A 139 11.47 -7.97 -5.10
C ALA A 139 10.34 -7.79 -4.08
N VAL A 140 10.21 -6.56 -3.57
CA VAL A 140 9.04 -6.09 -2.84
C VAL A 140 8.25 -5.23 -3.81
N PHE A 141 6.97 -5.49 -3.98
CA PHE A 141 6.13 -4.78 -4.95
C PHE A 141 4.69 -4.66 -4.46
N LEU A 142 3.91 -3.79 -5.08
CA LEU A 142 2.50 -3.69 -4.77
C LEU A 142 1.65 -4.48 -5.77
N ALA A 143 0.55 -5.03 -5.26
CA ALA A 143 -0.49 -5.68 -6.06
C ALA A 143 -1.84 -5.63 -5.32
N CYS A 144 -2.88 -6.13 -5.95
CA CYS A 144 -4.22 -6.17 -5.38
C CYS A 144 -4.80 -7.57 -5.45
N ARG A 145 -5.66 -7.91 -4.47
CA ARG A 145 -6.52 -9.08 -4.50
C ARG A 145 -7.96 -8.63 -4.64
N PRO A 146 -8.63 -8.86 -5.78
CA PRO A 146 -10.03 -8.49 -5.93
C PRO A 146 -10.92 -9.32 -4.98
N TYR A 147 -11.99 -8.72 -4.48
CA TYR A 147 -12.96 -9.37 -3.58
C TYR A 147 -13.60 -10.61 -4.23
N ARG A 148 -13.87 -10.54 -5.54
CA ARG A 148 -14.29 -11.67 -6.37
C ARG A 148 -13.49 -11.67 -7.68
N PRO A 149 -13.23 -12.83 -8.27
CA PRO A 149 -12.49 -12.91 -9.54
C PRO A 149 -13.11 -12.13 -10.70
N SER A 150 -14.45 -11.97 -10.71
CA SER A 150 -15.20 -11.19 -11.71
C SER A 150 -15.28 -9.69 -11.38
N ASP A 151 -14.97 -9.27 -10.15
CA ASP A 151 -15.17 -7.91 -9.66
C ASP A 151 -13.88 -7.10 -9.79
N GLN A 152 -13.39 -6.93 -11.00
CA GLN A 152 -12.24 -6.06 -11.24
C GLN A 152 -12.54 -4.63 -10.77
N GLY A 153 -11.70 -4.14 -9.84
CA GLY A 153 -11.84 -2.80 -9.26
C GLY A 153 -12.38 -2.76 -7.83
N TYR A 154 -12.83 -3.88 -7.27
CA TYR A 154 -13.26 -3.96 -5.87
C TYR A 154 -12.23 -4.70 -5.02
N TYR A 155 -11.47 -3.94 -4.24
CA TYR A 155 -10.35 -4.41 -3.41
C TYR A 155 -10.55 -3.98 -1.97
N ASN A 156 -11.23 -4.80 -1.16
CA ASN A 156 -11.53 -4.47 0.23
C ASN A 156 -10.28 -4.48 1.14
N THR A 157 -9.17 -5.07 0.69
CA THR A 157 -7.86 -4.98 1.36
C THR A 157 -6.98 -3.86 0.78
N GLY A 158 -7.44 -3.19 -0.28
CA GLY A 158 -6.70 -2.15 -0.97
C GLY A 158 -5.51 -2.66 -1.77
N ARG A 159 -4.49 -1.84 -1.92
CA ARG A 159 -3.18 -2.26 -2.44
C ARG A 159 -2.36 -2.86 -1.30
N GLU A 160 -1.78 -4.02 -1.56
CA GLU A 160 -1.03 -4.79 -0.58
C GLU A 160 0.42 -4.95 -1.03
N THR A 161 1.31 -5.18 -0.07
CA THR A 161 2.72 -5.45 -0.33
C THR A 161 2.92 -6.94 -0.55
N PHE A 162 3.57 -7.29 -1.65
CA PHE A 162 3.94 -8.64 -2.04
C PHE A 162 5.45 -8.79 -2.10
N LEU A 163 5.90 -10.04 -2.03
CA LEU A 163 7.29 -10.44 -2.10
C LEU A 163 7.42 -11.57 -3.11
N ALA A 164 8.44 -11.52 -3.98
CA ALA A 164 8.77 -12.62 -4.89
C ALA A 164 10.29 -12.72 -5.11
N PRO A 165 10.82 -13.91 -5.43
CA PRO A 165 12.23 -14.07 -5.77
C PRO A 165 12.56 -13.39 -7.10
N VAL A 166 13.78 -12.88 -7.20
CA VAL A 166 14.37 -12.35 -8.44
C VAL A 166 15.51 -13.26 -8.86
N THR A 167 15.49 -13.68 -10.11
CA THR A 167 16.58 -14.49 -10.70
C THR A 167 17.19 -13.76 -11.89
N TRP A 168 18.51 -13.78 -11.96
CA TRP A 168 19.25 -13.24 -13.10
C TRP A 168 19.34 -14.26 -14.22
N ARG A 169 18.73 -13.95 -15.38
CA ARG A 169 18.74 -14.78 -16.59
C ARG A 169 19.26 -13.97 -17.78
N ASP A 170 20.25 -14.49 -18.46
CA ASP A 170 20.87 -13.82 -19.63
C ASP A 170 21.32 -12.37 -19.33
N GLY A 171 21.75 -12.13 -18.07
CA GLY A 171 22.20 -10.80 -17.62
C GLY A 171 21.07 -9.81 -17.31
N TRP A 172 19.82 -10.29 -17.12
CA TRP A 172 18.67 -9.48 -16.74
C TRP A 172 17.96 -10.01 -15.50
N PRO A 173 17.47 -9.15 -14.61
CA PRO A 173 16.68 -9.57 -13.46
C PRO A 173 15.24 -9.90 -13.89
N ILE A 174 14.74 -11.05 -13.47
CA ILE A 174 13.37 -11.49 -13.74
C ILE A 174 12.69 -11.76 -12.38
N ILE A 175 11.57 -11.09 -12.14
CA ILE A 175 10.76 -11.30 -10.93
C ILE A 175 9.87 -12.52 -11.12
N ASN A 176 9.80 -13.39 -10.10
CA ASN A 176 8.96 -14.60 -10.13
C ASN A 176 9.20 -15.54 -11.33
N PRO A 177 10.45 -15.88 -11.66
CA PRO A 177 10.84 -16.42 -12.97
C PRO A 177 10.31 -17.84 -13.27
N ASP A 178 9.97 -18.61 -12.22
CA ASP A 178 9.55 -20.01 -12.34
C ASP A 178 8.03 -20.18 -12.28
N HIS A 179 7.30 -19.07 -12.15
CA HIS A 179 5.85 -19.06 -12.05
C HIS A 179 5.26 -17.93 -12.88
N GLU A 180 4.29 -18.23 -13.71
CA GLU A 180 3.53 -17.21 -14.43
C GLU A 180 2.69 -16.35 -13.45
N LYS A 181 2.07 -17.02 -12.46
CA LYS A 181 1.27 -16.38 -11.41
C LYS A 181 2.14 -16.05 -10.19
N ILE A 182 1.93 -14.87 -9.62
CA ILE A 182 2.48 -14.55 -8.30
C ILE A 182 1.93 -15.56 -7.29
N GLN A 183 2.82 -16.12 -6.49
CA GLN A 183 2.48 -17.14 -5.50
C GLN A 183 2.09 -16.51 -4.17
N TYR A 184 1.18 -17.16 -3.45
CA TYR A 184 0.82 -16.80 -2.07
C TYR A 184 1.88 -17.23 -1.05
N ARG A 185 2.79 -18.11 -1.43
CA ARG A 185 3.89 -18.62 -0.59
C ARG A 185 5.09 -18.93 -1.44
N TYR A 186 6.26 -18.57 -0.91
CA TYR A 186 7.56 -18.94 -1.46
C TYR A 186 8.40 -19.59 -0.37
N PRO A 187 9.36 -20.47 -0.70
CA PRO A 187 10.35 -20.94 0.24
C PRO A 187 11.11 -19.77 0.88
N LEU A 188 11.37 -19.85 2.16
CA LEU A 188 12.19 -18.85 2.84
C LEU A 188 13.60 -18.81 2.24
N PRO A 189 14.14 -17.63 1.92
CA PRO A 189 15.49 -17.51 1.36
C PRO A 189 16.61 -17.80 2.37
N ILE A 190 16.31 -17.70 3.67
CA ILE A 190 17.23 -17.92 4.77
C ILE A 190 16.55 -18.74 5.88
N LYS A 191 17.36 -19.41 6.70
CA LYS A 191 16.87 -20.01 7.94
C LYS A 191 16.65 -18.90 8.97
N LEU A 192 15.41 -18.61 9.29
CA LEU A 192 15.07 -17.71 10.39
C LEU A 192 15.14 -18.47 11.72
N PRO A 193 15.59 -17.82 12.81
CA PRO A 193 15.41 -18.35 14.15
C PRO A 193 13.91 -18.61 14.37
N VAL A 194 13.56 -19.72 15.04
CA VAL A 194 12.19 -19.93 15.47
C VAL A 194 11.87 -18.84 16.49
N ALA A 195 11.12 -17.84 16.05
CA ALA A 195 10.64 -16.81 16.96
C ALA A 195 9.65 -17.46 17.93
N GLY A 196 9.77 -17.15 19.24
CA GLY A 196 8.75 -17.48 20.22
C GLY A 196 7.39 -16.90 19.81
N ASN A 197 6.38 -16.97 20.65
CA ASN A 197 4.98 -16.57 20.39
C ASN A 197 4.83 -15.27 19.56
N VAL A 198 4.92 -15.39 18.24
CA VAL A 198 4.69 -14.29 17.31
C VAL A 198 3.25 -14.41 16.84
N THR A 199 2.53 -13.30 16.88
CA THR A 199 1.20 -13.22 16.27
C THR A 199 1.35 -13.56 14.78
N PRO A 200 0.66 -14.58 14.25
CA PRO A 200 0.76 -14.94 12.85
C PRO A 200 0.23 -13.81 11.98
N HIS A 201 0.97 -13.46 10.94
CA HIS A 201 0.57 -12.44 9.95
C HIS A 201 0.19 -13.04 8.60
N GLY A 202 0.21 -14.37 8.48
CA GLY A 202 -0.15 -15.09 7.26
C GLY A 202 -1.06 -16.29 7.54
N GLY A 203 -1.85 -16.69 6.54
CA GLY A 203 -2.86 -17.75 6.70
C GLY A 203 -4.08 -17.28 7.49
N ASN A 204 -4.89 -18.23 7.94
CA ASN A 204 -6.05 -17.93 8.78
C ASN A 204 -5.62 -17.82 10.25
N PHE A 205 -5.99 -16.74 10.90
CA PHE A 205 -5.67 -16.53 12.31
C PHE A 205 -6.78 -15.77 13.04
N THR A 206 -6.81 -15.92 14.35
CA THR A 206 -7.61 -15.11 15.27
C THR A 206 -6.67 -14.32 16.17
N VAL A 207 -6.92 -13.04 16.32
CA VAL A 207 -6.20 -12.16 17.25
C VAL A 207 -7.20 -11.56 18.21
N ARG A 208 -6.86 -11.58 19.50
CA ARG A 208 -7.60 -10.92 20.56
C ARG A 208 -6.67 -10.00 21.35
N ASP A 209 -7.11 -8.79 21.61
CA ASP A 209 -6.43 -7.84 22.48
C ASP A 209 -7.28 -7.60 23.73
N GLU A 210 -6.71 -7.86 24.88
CA GLU A 210 -7.34 -7.63 26.19
C GLU A 210 -6.98 -6.26 26.76
N PHE A 211 -6.22 -5.44 26.02
CA PHE A 211 -5.80 -4.09 26.44
C PHE A 211 -5.17 -4.03 27.83
N THR A 212 -4.40 -5.06 28.19
CA THR A 212 -3.66 -5.13 29.46
C THR A 212 -2.27 -4.52 29.39
N SER A 213 -1.78 -4.22 28.19
CA SER A 213 -0.53 -3.48 27.96
C SER A 213 -0.74 -1.99 28.19
N GLY A 214 0.24 -1.32 28.76
CA GLY A 214 0.18 0.14 28.96
C GLY A 214 0.29 0.97 27.66
N LYS A 215 0.44 0.33 26.51
CA LYS A 215 0.52 0.95 25.18
C LYS A 215 -0.21 0.12 24.14
N LEU A 216 -0.72 0.79 23.09
CA LEU A 216 -1.23 0.12 21.91
C LEU A 216 -0.07 -0.56 21.16
N ASP A 217 -0.31 -1.77 20.68
CA ASP A 217 0.64 -2.46 19.80
C ASP A 217 0.68 -1.77 18.42
N PHE A 218 1.74 -2.00 17.65
CA PHE A 218 1.96 -1.39 16.33
C PHE A 218 0.90 -1.72 15.27
N HIS A 219 0.12 -2.75 15.45
CA HIS A 219 -0.98 -3.06 14.53
C HIS A 219 -2.25 -2.21 14.77
N TRP A 220 -2.30 -1.43 15.85
CA TRP A 220 -3.37 -0.47 16.08
C TRP A 220 -3.03 0.88 15.48
N GLU A 221 -3.93 1.40 14.69
CA GLU A 221 -3.79 2.65 13.96
C GLU A 221 -4.82 3.67 14.43
N LEU A 222 -4.44 4.92 14.39
CA LEU A 222 -5.32 6.06 14.66
C LEU A 222 -5.64 6.75 13.32
N LEU A 223 -6.87 7.18 13.17
CA LEU A 223 -7.24 7.96 11.99
C LEU A 223 -6.69 9.39 12.15
N ARG A 224 -5.57 9.65 11.48
CA ARG A 224 -4.73 10.85 11.57
C ARG A 224 -4.04 11.02 12.94
N THR A 225 -3.16 11.99 13.02
CA THR A 225 -2.39 12.27 14.24
C THR A 225 -3.26 12.91 15.32
N PRO A 226 -3.33 12.33 16.52
CA PRO A 226 -4.02 12.92 17.65
C PRO A 226 -3.43 14.30 18.02
N ARG A 227 -4.28 15.28 18.23
CA ARG A 227 -3.89 16.60 18.73
C ARG A 227 -4.10 16.75 20.24
N GLU A 228 -4.84 15.82 20.83
CA GLU A 228 -5.12 15.73 22.25
C GLU A 228 -5.23 14.25 22.67
N LYS A 229 -5.16 14.02 23.97
CA LYS A 229 -5.31 12.68 24.54
C LYS A 229 -6.80 12.36 24.73
N TRP A 230 -7.34 11.48 23.91
CA TRP A 230 -8.74 11.06 23.92
C TRP A 230 -8.94 9.56 24.19
N TYR A 231 -7.85 8.79 24.37
CA TYR A 231 -7.92 7.40 24.79
C TYR A 231 -6.96 7.11 25.95
N SER A 232 -7.23 6.02 26.68
CA SER A 232 -6.43 5.57 27.81
C SER A 232 -6.44 4.06 27.91
N LEU A 233 -5.30 3.46 28.26
CA LEU A 233 -5.12 2.05 28.60
C LEU A 233 -4.89 1.86 30.10
N SER A 234 -4.81 2.92 30.88
CA SER A 234 -4.54 2.91 32.32
C SER A 234 -5.73 3.36 33.17
N GLU A 235 -6.75 3.98 32.58
CA GLU A 235 -7.94 4.43 33.30
C GLU A 235 -8.73 3.23 33.88
N ARG A 236 -8.79 2.14 33.11
CA ARG A 236 -9.37 0.86 33.54
C ARG A 236 -8.58 -0.29 32.94
N ASN A 237 -7.94 -1.09 33.78
CA ASN A 237 -7.15 -2.22 33.31
C ASN A 237 -8.00 -3.23 32.51
N GLY A 238 -7.48 -3.70 31.38
CA GLY A 238 -8.18 -4.59 30.47
C GLY A 238 -9.21 -3.92 29.57
N PHE A 239 -9.17 -2.60 29.46
CA PHE A 239 -10.03 -1.81 28.59
C PHE A 239 -9.26 -0.73 27.83
N LEU A 240 -9.65 -0.51 26.60
CA LEU A 240 -9.37 0.70 25.86
C LEU A 240 -10.48 1.71 26.17
N ALA A 241 -10.21 2.65 27.07
CA ALA A 241 -11.12 3.76 27.36
C ALA A 241 -10.99 4.82 26.26
N MET A 242 -12.11 5.28 25.71
CA MET A 242 -12.15 6.29 24.66
C MET A 242 -13.17 7.38 25.00
N LYS A 243 -12.80 8.64 24.83
CA LYS A 243 -13.72 9.77 25.00
C LYS A 243 -14.62 9.90 23.78
N VAL A 244 -15.92 10.06 24.01
CA VAL A 244 -16.85 10.51 22.97
C VAL A 244 -16.57 11.99 22.67
N ARG A 245 -16.44 12.33 21.40
CA ARG A 245 -16.07 13.67 20.91
C ARG A 245 -16.93 14.06 19.71
N PRO A 246 -17.06 15.36 19.41
CA PRO A 246 -17.84 15.81 18.26
C PRO A 246 -17.21 15.45 16.89
N GLU A 247 -15.89 15.24 16.84
CA GLU A 247 -15.19 14.86 15.62
C GLU A 247 -15.62 13.46 15.14
N THR A 248 -16.07 13.35 13.91
CA THR A 248 -16.54 12.11 13.32
C THR A 248 -15.57 11.55 12.29
N CYS A 249 -15.66 10.27 11.99
CA CYS A 249 -14.87 9.62 10.95
C CYS A 249 -15.31 9.99 9.52
N SER A 250 -16.42 10.71 9.35
CA SER A 250 -16.89 11.22 8.06
C SER A 250 -16.25 12.55 7.65
N GLU A 251 -15.38 13.09 8.45
CA GLU A 251 -14.70 14.37 8.23
C GLU A 251 -13.17 14.21 8.21
N PRO A 252 -12.41 15.10 7.55
CA PRO A 252 -10.95 15.05 7.51
C PRO A 252 -10.30 15.57 8.81
N VAL A 253 -10.78 15.10 9.95
CA VAL A 253 -10.33 15.44 11.31
C VAL A 253 -9.74 14.22 12.03
N ASN A 254 -9.29 14.36 13.27
CA ASN A 254 -8.88 13.24 14.11
C ASN A 254 -10.01 12.85 15.07
N PRO A 255 -10.87 11.88 14.72
CA PRO A 255 -11.94 11.39 15.59
C PRO A 255 -11.40 10.45 16.67
N SER A 256 -12.23 10.09 17.63
CA SER A 256 -11.97 9.01 18.58
C SER A 256 -12.10 7.65 17.87
N PHE A 257 -11.04 7.26 17.19
CA PHE A 257 -10.98 6.08 16.31
C PHE A 257 -9.68 5.32 16.55
N VAL A 258 -9.81 4.04 16.91
CA VAL A 258 -8.70 3.08 16.95
C VAL A 258 -9.06 1.94 16.02
N GLY A 259 -8.24 1.70 15.02
CA GLY A 259 -8.51 0.75 13.96
C GLY A 259 -7.39 -0.27 13.77
N ARG A 260 -7.70 -1.33 13.06
CA ARG A 260 -6.76 -2.34 12.60
C ARG A 260 -6.98 -2.60 11.11
N ARG A 261 -5.91 -2.72 10.35
CA ARG A 261 -6.01 -3.05 8.92
C ARG A 261 -6.64 -4.43 8.72
N GLN A 262 -7.60 -4.51 7.82
CA GLN A 262 -8.11 -5.78 7.33
C GLN A 262 -7.05 -6.46 6.46
N GLN A 263 -6.70 -7.71 6.79
CA GLN A 263 -5.65 -8.47 6.10
C GLN A 263 -6.20 -9.59 5.22
N HIS A 264 -7.50 -9.89 5.31
CA HIS A 264 -8.17 -10.98 4.59
C HIS A 264 -9.39 -10.47 3.85
N LEU A 265 -9.70 -11.10 2.71
CA LEU A 265 -10.90 -10.77 1.93
C LEU A 265 -12.18 -11.05 2.72
N VAL A 266 -12.16 -12.09 3.56
CA VAL A 266 -13.26 -12.48 4.44
C VAL A 266 -12.75 -12.53 5.87
N GLY A 267 -13.46 -11.89 6.78
CA GLY A 267 -13.10 -11.85 8.20
C GLY A 267 -14.27 -11.42 9.07
N SER A 268 -14.10 -11.51 10.37
CA SER A 268 -15.04 -11.01 11.36
C SER A 268 -14.31 -10.23 12.46
N ALA A 269 -14.99 -9.28 13.05
CA ALA A 269 -14.51 -8.55 14.22
C ALA A 269 -15.61 -8.49 15.27
N SER A 270 -15.22 -8.54 16.54
CA SER A 270 -16.13 -8.37 17.67
C SER A 270 -15.49 -7.52 18.75
N VAL A 271 -16.29 -6.81 19.51
CA VAL A 271 -15.85 -6.02 20.66
C VAL A 271 -16.84 -6.19 21.81
N ARG A 272 -16.33 -6.31 23.03
CA ARG A 272 -17.12 -6.07 24.24
C ARG A 272 -17.12 -4.58 24.49
N LEU A 273 -18.29 -3.96 24.44
CA LEU A 273 -18.47 -2.52 24.61
C LEU A 273 -19.23 -2.23 25.91
N GLU A 274 -18.66 -1.37 26.76
CA GLU A 274 -19.34 -0.75 27.88
C GLU A 274 -19.49 0.73 27.55
N PHE A 275 -20.72 1.16 27.31
CA PHE A 275 -21.05 2.52 26.93
C PHE A 275 -22.43 2.89 27.47
N MET A 276 -22.50 3.98 28.19
CA MET A 276 -23.76 4.60 28.61
C MET A 276 -23.94 5.88 27.82
N THR A 277 -25.02 5.96 27.07
CA THR A 277 -25.37 7.14 26.29
C THR A 277 -26.47 7.92 27.00
N ALA A 278 -26.39 9.25 26.96
CA ALA A 278 -27.38 10.17 27.50
C ALA A 278 -28.16 10.90 26.40
N ALA A 279 -27.69 10.86 25.15
CA ALA A 279 -28.27 11.57 24.02
C ALA A 279 -28.18 10.78 22.71
N GLU A 280 -29.07 11.07 21.77
CA GLU A 280 -29.16 10.37 20.48
C GLU A 280 -27.95 10.60 19.56
N ASN A 281 -27.23 11.70 19.75
CA ASN A 281 -25.99 12.01 19.01
C ASN A 281 -24.75 11.28 19.58
N GLU A 282 -24.83 10.68 20.76
CA GLU A 282 -23.75 9.91 21.34
C GLU A 282 -23.77 8.46 20.82
N LYS A 283 -22.68 8.03 20.22
CA LYS A 283 -22.54 6.73 19.57
C LYS A 283 -21.19 6.11 19.85
N ALA A 284 -21.16 4.81 20.15
CA ALA A 284 -19.93 4.03 20.25
C ALA A 284 -20.15 2.61 19.71
N GLY A 285 -19.17 2.08 18.94
CA GLY A 285 -19.34 0.76 18.34
C GLY A 285 -18.21 0.33 17.43
N LEU A 286 -18.51 -0.59 16.53
CA LEU A 286 -17.61 -1.12 15.52
C LEU A 286 -17.85 -0.46 14.15
N LEU A 287 -16.75 -0.17 13.48
CA LEU A 287 -16.74 0.50 12.18
C LEU A 287 -15.96 -0.34 11.17
N VAL A 288 -16.59 -0.65 10.03
CA VAL A 288 -15.89 -1.13 8.84
C VAL A 288 -15.65 0.08 7.95
N PHE A 289 -14.40 0.50 7.83
CA PHE A 289 -14.00 1.81 7.30
C PHE A 289 -13.03 1.68 6.13
N GLN A 290 -13.41 2.22 4.99
CA GLN A 290 -12.52 2.39 3.85
C GLN A 290 -11.98 3.84 3.80
N ASN A 291 -12.87 4.81 3.90
CA ASN A 291 -12.57 6.24 3.97
C ASN A 291 -13.80 6.99 4.51
N GLU A 292 -13.72 8.31 4.61
CA GLU A 292 -14.76 9.19 5.16
C GLU A 292 -16.11 9.08 4.47
N ARG A 293 -16.15 8.57 3.23
CA ARG A 293 -17.37 8.43 2.42
C ARG A 293 -17.86 7.01 2.26
N HIS A 294 -17.06 6.02 2.73
CA HIS A 294 -17.35 4.61 2.53
C HIS A 294 -17.06 3.85 3.82
N PHE A 295 -18.10 3.69 4.66
CA PHE A 295 -18.04 2.91 5.88
C PHE A 295 -19.42 2.36 6.27
N TYR A 296 -19.42 1.33 7.11
CA TYR A 296 -20.56 0.85 7.85
C TYR A 296 -20.25 0.94 9.35
N TYR A 297 -21.24 1.33 10.14
CA TYR A 297 -21.08 1.54 11.57
C TYR A 297 -22.21 0.89 12.36
N ILE A 298 -21.89 -0.16 13.12
CA ILE A 298 -22.81 -0.72 14.13
C ILE A 298 -22.45 -0.14 15.49
N CYS A 299 -23.42 0.47 16.17
CA CYS A 299 -23.17 1.19 17.41
C CYS A 299 -24.29 1.07 18.41
N LYS A 300 -23.94 1.24 19.68
CA LYS A 300 -24.88 1.56 20.74
C LYS A 300 -25.15 3.07 20.72
N SER A 301 -26.41 3.45 20.82
CA SER A 301 -26.89 4.82 20.88
C SER A 301 -28.19 4.90 21.67
N MET A 302 -28.91 6.01 21.52
CA MET A 302 -30.24 6.23 22.11
C MET A 302 -31.23 6.64 21.02
N ALA A 303 -32.47 6.17 21.13
CA ALA A 303 -33.56 6.62 20.30
C ALA A 303 -34.83 6.77 21.19
N ASN A 304 -35.49 7.92 21.15
CA ASN A 304 -36.67 8.23 21.95
C ASN A 304 -36.48 7.94 23.46
N GLY A 305 -35.28 8.24 23.99
CA GLY A 305 -34.93 8.02 25.39
C GLY A 305 -34.63 6.56 25.77
N VAL A 306 -34.55 5.64 24.81
CA VAL A 306 -34.27 4.22 25.07
C VAL A 306 -32.92 3.84 24.42
N PRO A 307 -32.03 3.11 25.13
CA PRO A 307 -30.80 2.59 24.54
C PRO A 307 -31.10 1.58 23.42
N VAL A 308 -30.44 1.78 22.28
CA VAL A 308 -30.63 0.95 21.06
C VAL A 308 -29.29 0.54 20.48
N VAL A 309 -29.30 -0.51 19.65
CA VAL A 309 -28.20 -0.83 18.72
C VAL A 309 -28.67 -0.44 17.33
N GLN A 310 -27.86 0.31 16.61
CA GLN A 310 -28.20 0.84 15.30
C GLN A 310 -27.09 0.52 14.29
N LEU A 311 -27.49 0.24 13.05
CA LEU A 311 -26.59 0.04 11.92
C LEU A 311 -26.71 1.23 10.96
N TYR A 312 -25.59 1.89 10.70
CA TYR A 312 -25.48 2.99 9.77
C TYR A 312 -24.61 2.63 8.57
N LYS A 313 -24.87 3.31 7.48
CA LYS A 313 -24.02 3.37 6.28
C LYS A 313 -23.66 4.83 6.00
N SER A 314 -22.42 5.09 5.58
CA SER A 314 -22.02 6.41 5.13
C SER A 314 -22.82 6.88 3.92
N THR A 315 -23.05 8.17 3.83
CA THR A 315 -23.65 8.81 2.65
C THR A 315 -22.65 9.75 1.99
N THR A 316 -22.92 10.14 0.75
CA THR A 316 -22.19 11.20 0.05
C THR A 316 -22.74 12.59 0.34
N ASN A 317 -23.80 12.70 1.14
CA ASN A 317 -24.41 13.96 1.50
C ASN A 317 -23.46 14.77 2.40
N LYS A 318 -23.30 16.05 2.07
CA LYS A 318 -22.39 16.98 2.76
C LYS A 318 -23.08 17.83 3.83
N GLU A 319 -24.40 17.72 3.96
CA GLU A 319 -25.14 18.49 4.97
C GLU A 319 -24.75 18.03 6.38
N PRO A 320 -24.57 18.94 7.33
CA PRO A 320 -24.25 18.59 8.71
C PRO A 320 -25.25 17.58 9.31
N GLY A 321 -24.73 16.51 9.92
CA GLY A 321 -25.55 15.45 10.52
C GLY A 321 -26.10 14.41 9.55
N SER A 322 -25.92 14.56 8.24
CA SER A 322 -26.46 13.67 7.21
C SER A 322 -25.40 12.76 6.57
N GLN A 323 -24.21 12.66 7.16
CA GLN A 323 -23.12 11.83 6.65
C GLN A 323 -23.35 10.32 6.82
N MET A 324 -24.40 9.94 7.57
CA MET A 324 -24.78 8.55 7.81
C MET A 324 -26.28 8.36 7.61
N GLU A 325 -26.63 7.26 7.01
CA GLU A 325 -27.99 6.77 6.82
C GLU A 325 -28.24 5.61 7.78
N LEU A 326 -29.32 5.66 8.56
CA LEU A 326 -29.76 4.56 9.41
C LEU A 326 -30.33 3.46 8.52
N LEU A 327 -29.81 2.25 8.66
CA LEU A 327 -30.27 1.07 7.94
C LEU A 327 -31.19 0.21 8.79
N ASP A 328 -30.88 0.09 10.12
CA ASP A 328 -31.61 -0.73 11.09
C ASP A 328 -31.34 -0.25 12.51
#